data_f0618c8904600ac5c64e56067156b559
#
_entry.id   f0618c8904600ac5c64e56067156b559
#
_cell.length_a   1.000
_cell.length_b   1.000
_cell.length_c   1.000
_cell.angle_alpha   90.00
_cell.angle_beta   90.00
_cell.angle_gamma   90.00
#
_symmetry.space_group_name_H-M   'P 1'
#
loop_
_entity.id
_entity.type
_entity.pdbx_description
1 polymer ?
#
loop_
_entity_poly.entity_id
_entity_poly.type
_entity_poly.pdbx_seq_one_letter_code
_entity_poly.pdbx_strand_id
1 'polypeptide(L)'
;QNAVEDYLMRSERKDVARAYIRYRYRKEVARNYSNDFINTIKEKLNATDVQNQNANMDENSFGGRTGEASSVVTKQLALDYIVSPRSKENHLNNEIYIHDLDAYYVGSHNCLSIPFDDLLAKGFNTRQTDVRPAGSVNTAFQLVAVIFQLQSLQQFGGVSATHLDWTMVPYVRKSFYKHFLKGLKYCETEAVSALEEGARNDYLSKLNGNLPIDSELYKAPFTRAYKYAMDQ
;
A
#
# COMPACT_ATOMS: atom_id res chain seq x y z
N GLN A 1 -39.59 -19.50 -29.95
CA GLN A 1 -39.13 -18.14 -30.29
C GLN A 1 -38.90 -17.99 -31.79
N ASN A 2 -38.25 -18.96 -32.45
CA ASN A 2 -38.01 -18.95 -33.88
C ASN A 2 -39.33 -18.98 -34.68
N ALA A 3 -40.38 -19.71 -34.22
CA ALA A 3 -41.66 -19.75 -34.85
C ALA A 3 -42.36 -18.39 -34.97
N VAL A 4 -42.14 -17.50 -33.97
CA VAL A 4 -42.69 -16.12 -34.00
C VAL A 4 -41.96 -15.28 -35.07
N GLU A 5 -40.63 -15.42 -35.14
CA GLU A 5 -39.85 -14.74 -36.20
C GLU A 5 -40.27 -15.20 -37.58
N ASP A 6 -40.38 -16.53 -37.78
CA ASP A 6 -40.79 -17.10 -39.05
C ASP A 6 -42.20 -16.63 -39.47
N TYR A 7 -43.12 -16.53 -38.49
CA TYR A 7 -44.44 -15.98 -38.73
C TYR A 7 -44.40 -14.51 -39.14
N LEU A 8 -43.68 -13.68 -38.41
CA LEU A 8 -43.52 -12.25 -38.68
C LEU A 8 -42.80 -12.00 -40.01
N MET A 9 -41.81 -12.84 -40.34
CA MET A 9 -41.10 -12.72 -41.63
C MET A 9 -41.97 -13.09 -42.82
N ARG A 10 -42.98 -13.93 -42.65
CA ARG A 10 -43.98 -14.28 -43.70
C ARG A 10 -45.10 -13.25 -43.79
N SER A 11 -45.32 -12.43 -42.75
CA SER A 11 -46.35 -11.39 -42.74
C SER A 11 -46.02 -10.23 -43.67
N GLU A 12 -47.02 -9.46 -44.08
CA GLU A 12 -46.84 -8.25 -44.87
C GLU A 12 -46.19 -7.10 -44.04
N ARG A 13 -46.27 -7.17 -42.72
CA ARG A 13 -45.75 -6.17 -41.81
C ARG A 13 -44.25 -6.36 -41.53
N LYS A 14 -43.44 -6.13 -42.53
CA LYS A 14 -41.97 -6.24 -42.46
C LYS A 14 -41.35 -5.25 -41.47
N ASP A 15 -42.00 -4.13 -41.20
CA ASP A 15 -41.63 -3.15 -40.17
C ASP A 15 -41.68 -3.80 -38.79
N VAL A 16 -42.75 -4.53 -38.48
CA VAL A 16 -42.93 -5.23 -37.19
C VAL A 16 -41.92 -6.36 -37.04
N ALA A 17 -41.72 -7.17 -38.08
CA ALA A 17 -40.72 -8.22 -38.10
C ALA A 17 -39.34 -7.70 -37.80
N ARG A 18 -38.91 -6.61 -38.44
CA ARG A 18 -37.63 -5.97 -38.24
C ARG A 18 -37.47 -5.41 -36.80
N ALA A 19 -38.51 -4.77 -36.26
CA ALA A 19 -38.54 -4.27 -34.92
C ALA A 19 -38.40 -5.40 -33.89
N TYR A 20 -39.12 -6.50 -34.07
CA TYR A 20 -39.08 -7.67 -33.21
C TYR A 20 -37.70 -8.36 -33.21
N ILE A 21 -37.10 -8.57 -34.36
CA ILE A 21 -35.75 -9.16 -34.49
C ILE A 21 -34.71 -8.31 -33.81
N ARG A 22 -34.76 -6.99 -34.05
CA ARG A 22 -33.83 -6.05 -33.35
C ARG A 22 -34.01 -6.05 -31.84
N TYR A 23 -35.25 -6.07 -31.34
CA TYR A 23 -35.55 -6.17 -29.92
C TYR A 23 -35.04 -7.47 -29.33
N ARG A 24 -35.31 -8.60 -29.99
CA ARG A 24 -34.87 -9.94 -29.56
C ARG A 24 -33.33 -9.99 -29.49
N TYR A 25 -32.66 -9.56 -30.53
CA TYR A 25 -31.20 -9.53 -30.58
C TYR A 25 -30.63 -8.69 -29.42
N ARG A 26 -31.17 -7.52 -29.17
CA ARG A 26 -30.72 -6.67 -28.02
C ARG A 26 -30.92 -7.38 -26.67
N LYS A 27 -32.03 -8.09 -26.52
CA LYS A 27 -32.32 -8.85 -25.29
C LYS A 27 -31.43 -10.08 -25.13
N GLU A 28 -31.06 -10.72 -26.21
CA GLU A 28 -30.15 -11.86 -26.21
C GLU A 28 -28.73 -11.42 -25.87
N VAL A 29 -28.24 -10.38 -26.52
CA VAL A 29 -26.94 -9.78 -26.22
C VAL A 29 -26.89 -9.33 -24.76
N ALA A 30 -27.90 -8.64 -24.24
CA ALA A 30 -27.94 -8.21 -22.86
C ALA A 30 -27.96 -9.39 -21.86
N ARG A 31 -28.64 -10.48 -22.19
CA ARG A 31 -28.64 -11.69 -21.36
C ARG A 31 -27.30 -12.41 -21.35
N ASN A 32 -26.70 -12.57 -22.51
CA ASN A 32 -25.39 -13.21 -22.62
C ASN A 32 -24.33 -12.39 -21.88
N TYR A 33 -24.29 -11.09 -22.08
CA TYR A 33 -23.41 -10.19 -21.36
C TYR A 33 -23.59 -10.28 -19.84
N SER A 34 -24.84 -10.28 -19.35
CA SER A 34 -25.13 -10.41 -17.92
C SER A 34 -24.70 -11.79 -17.38
N ASN A 35 -24.90 -12.86 -18.13
CA ASN A 35 -24.50 -14.20 -17.73
C ASN A 35 -22.97 -14.34 -17.68
N ASP A 36 -22.27 -13.86 -18.69
CA ASP A 36 -20.81 -13.90 -18.76
C ASP A 36 -20.19 -13.08 -17.62
N PHE A 37 -20.73 -11.90 -17.35
CA PHE A 37 -20.31 -11.05 -16.25
C PHE A 37 -20.51 -11.72 -14.89
N ILE A 38 -21.70 -12.29 -14.63
CA ILE A 38 -21.99 -13.02 -13.40
C ILE A 38 -21.10 -14.25 -13.26
N ASN A 39 -20.86 -14.97 -14.34
CA ASN A 39 -19.97 -16.14 -14.33
C ASN A 39 -18.54 -15.74 -13.99
N THR A 40 -18.03 -14.66 -14.57
CA THR A 40 -16.69 -14.13 -14.24
C THR A 40 -16.57 -13.78 -12.76
N ILE A 41 -17.59 -13.13 -12.17
CA ILE A 41 -17.59 -12.84 -10.72
C ILE A 41 -17.59 -14.15 -9.90
N LYS A 42 -18.40 -15.14 -10.30
CA LYS A 42 -18.45 -16.44 -9.61
C LYS A 42 -17.12 -17.19 -9.69
N GLU A 43 -16.50 -17.20 -10.86
CA GLU A 43 -15.17 -17.79 -11.06
C GLU A 43 -14.13 -17.17 -10.16
N LYS A 44 -14.11 -15.84 -10.07
CA LYS A 44 -13.19 -15.12 -9.17
C LYS A 44 -13.45 -15.43 -7.68
N LEU A 45 -14.71 -15.44 -7.26
CA LEU A 45 -15.07 -15.73 -5.87
C LEU A 45 -14.83 -17.19 -5.44
N ASN A 46 -14.82 -18.12 -6.41
CA ASN A 46 -14.59 -19.55 -6.17
C ASN A 46 -13.21 -20.03 -6.65
N ALA A 47 -12.33 -19.11 -7.06
CA ALA A 47 -11.00 -19.47 -7.51
C ALA A 47 -10.20 -20.12 -6.36
N THR A 48 -9.71 -21.34 -6.62
CA THR A 48 -8.84 -22.10 -5.72
C THR A 48 -7.43 -22.26 -6.29
N ASP A 49 -7.24 -21.81 -7.53
CA ASP A 49 -5.97 -21.90 -8.22
C ASP A 49 -5.15 -20.64 -7.99
N VAL A 50 -3.90 -20.82 -7.54
CA VAL A 50 -2.91 -19.75 -7.30
C VAL A 50 -2.74 -18.83 -8.52
N GLN A 51 -2.90 -19.33 -9.74
CA GLN A 51 -2.77 -18.53 -10.95
C GLN A 51 -3.89 -17.51 -11.14
N ASN A 52 -5.03 -17.72 -10.51
CA ASN A 52 -6.19 -16.83 -10.56
C ASN A 52 -6.37 -15.96 -9.32
N GLN A 53 -5.45 -16.07 -8.36
CA GLN A 53 -5.46 -15.32 -7.11
C GLN A 53 -4.64 -14.05 -7.22
N ASN A 54 -5.03 -13.02 -6.47
CA ASN A 54 -4.23 -11.81 -6.32
C ASN A 54 -3.13 -12.07 -5.28
N ALA A 55 -1.87 -11.97 -5.68
CA ALA A 55 -0.73 -12.24 -4.81
C ALA A 55 -0.62 -11.27 -3.60
N ASN A 56 -1.31 -10.15 -3.62
CA ASN A 56 -1.24 -9.11 -2.59
C ASN A 56 -2.37 -9.18 -1.56
N MET A 57 -3.36 -10.05 -1.77
CA MET A 57 -4.52 -10.17 -0.89
C MET A 57 -4.83 -11.63 -0.59
N ASP A 58 -5.23 -11.89 0.66
CA ASP A 58 -5.80 -13.18 1.04
C ASP A 58 -7.24 -13.27 0.54
N GLU A 59 -7.47 -14.05 -0.52
CA GLU A 59 -8.79 -14.26 -1.13
C GLU A 59 -9.77 -14.95 -0.19
N ASN A 60 -9.30 -15.57 0.88
CA ASN A 60 -10.18 -16.16 1.91
C ASN A 60 -10.67 -15.13 2.92
N SER A 61 -10.05 -13.95 2.97
CA SER A 61 -10.52 -12.84 3.81
C SER A 61 -11.77 -12.19 3.21
N PHE A 62 -12.57 -11.55 4.06
CA PHE A 62 -13.72 -10.76 3.62
C PHE A 62 -13.30 -9.63 2.67
N GLY A 63 -12.22 -8.92 3.00
CA GLY A 63 -11.68 -7.84 2.18
C GLY A 63 -11.19 -8.33 0.83
N GLY A 64 -10.51 -9.47 0.78
CA GLY A 64 -10.03 -10.10 -0.45
C GLY A 64 -11.17 -10.50 -1.38
N ARG A 65 -12.18 -11.20 -0.87
CA ARG A 65 -13.36 -11.61 -1.66
C ARG A 65 -14.13 -10.41 -2.22
N THR A 66 -14.34 -9.40 -1.38
CA THR A 66 -15.02 -8.16 -1.80
C THR A 66 -14.19 -7.42 -2.84
N GLY A 67 -12.86 -7.35 -2.65
CA GLY A 67 -11.92 -6.75 -3.59
C GLY A 67 -11.95 -7.43 -4.95
N GLU A 68 -11.88 -8.77 -5.00
CA GLU A 68 -11.95 -9.53 -6.25
C GLU A 68 -13.26 -9.32 -7.00
N ALA A 69 -14.40 -9.39 -6.31
CA ALA A 69 -15.68 -9.12 -6.92
C ALA A 69 -15.80 -7.68 -7.44
N SER A 70 -15.30 -6.71 -6.67
CA SER A 70 -15.29 -5.30 -7.05
C SER A 70 -14.38 -5.05 -8.26
N SER A 71 -13.22 -5.70 -8.33
CA SER A 71 -12.27 -5.52 -9.43
C SER A 71 -12.87 -5.92 -10.79
N VAL A 72 -13.67 -6.98 -10.84
CA VAL A 72 -14.38 -7.37 -12.08
C VAL A 72 -15.31 -6.26 -12.56
N VAL A 73 -16.07 -5.67 -11.63
CA VAL A 73 -17.02 -4.59 -11.93
C VAL A 73 -16.30 -3.34 -12.42
N THR A 74 -15.31 -2.88 -11.66
CA THR A 74 -14.58 -1.64 -11.94
C THR A 74 -13.74 -1.74 -13.21
N LYS A 75 -13.12 -2.90 -13.47
CA LYS A 75 -12.44 -3.18 -14.73
C LYS A 75 -13.38 -3.08 -15.94
N GLN A 76 -14.57 -3.66 -15.85
CA GLN A 76 -15.56 -3.58 -16.93
C GLN A 76 -16.03 -2.13 -17.16
N LEU A 77 -16.29 -1.39 -16.08
CA LEU A 77 -16.63 0.03 -16.18
C LEU A 77 -15.51 0.85 -16.83
N ALA A 78 -14.26 0.58 -16.49
CA ALA A 78 -13.12 1.26 -17.10
C ALA A 78 -13.06 1.00 -18.61
N LEU A 79 -13.21 -0.25 -19.02
CA LEU A 79 -13.20 -0.65 -20.44
C LEU A 79 -14.36 -0.07 -21.22
N ASP A 80 -15.55 0.05 -20.63
CA ASP A 80 -16.74 0.47 -21.35
C ASP A 80 -16.92 1.99 -21.41
N TYR A 81 -16.43 2.73 -20.40
CA TYR A 81 -16.76 4.16 -20.24
C TYR A 81 -15.57 5.10 -20.13
N ILE A 82 -14.38 4.59 -19.79
CA ILE A 82 -13.22 5.45 -19.55
C ILE A 82 -12.17 5.31 -20.66
N VAL A 83 -11.84 4.08 -20.99
CA VAL A 83 -10.81 3.78 -21.99
C VAL A 83 -11.36 4.06 -23.39
N SER A 84 -10.55 4.68 -24.25
CA SER A 84 -10.94 4.92 -25.64
C SER A 84 -11.28 3.62 -26.37
N PRO A 85 -12.21 3.60 -27.33
CA PRO A 85 -12.56 2.39 -28.07
C PRO A 85 -11.35 1.71 -28.71
N ARG A 86 -10.42 2.49 -29.25
CA ARG A 86 -9.18 1.97 -29.84
C ARG A 86 -8.26 1.32 -28.80
N SER A 87 -8.10 1.97 -27.63
CA SER A 87 -7.27 1.41 -26.56
C SER A 87 -7.89 0.14 -25.97
N LYS A 88 -9.21 0.09 -25.85
CA LYS A 88 -9.95 -1.10 -25.44
C LYS A 88 -9.73 -2.25 -26.43
N GLU A 89 -9.89 -1.99 -27.73
CA GLU A 89 -9.67 -2.98 -28.78
C GLU A 89 -8.24 -3.53 -28.73
N ASN A 90 -7.25 -2.65 -28.68
CA ASN A 90 -5.85 -3.04 -28.62
C ASN A 90 -5.53 -3.84 -27.34
N HIS A 91 -6.13 -3.49 -26.20
CA HIS A 91 -5.98 -4.24 -24.96
C HIS A 91 -6.60 -5.64 -25.03
N LEU A 92 -7.81 -5.74 -25.59
CA LEU A 92 -8.50 -7.03 -25.75
C LEU A 92 -7.82 -7.95 -26.76
N ASN A 93 -7.17 -7.38 -27.77
CA ASN A 93 -6.38 -8.10 -28.77
C ASN A 93 -4.94 -8.40 -28.32
N ASN A 94 -4.55 -8.03 -27.10
CA ASN A 94 -3.21 -8.18 -26.55
C ASN A 94 -2.11 -7.42 -27.33
N GLU A 95 -2.47 -6.36 -28.05
CA GLU A 95 -1.49 -5.45 -28.69
C GLU A 95 -0.85 -4.51 -27.68
N ILE A 96 -1.61 -4.11 -26.65
CA ILE A 96 -1.14 -3.37 -25.48
C ILE A 96 -1.73 -3.99 -24.21
N TYR A 97 -1.06 -3.80 -23.08
CA TYR A 97 -1.60 -4.13 -21.77
C TYR A 97 -1.82 -2.87 -20.95
N ILE A 98 -3.08 -2.59 -20.59
CA ILE A 98 -3.42 -1.49 -19.68
C ILE A 98 -3.41 -2.06 -18.27
N HIS A 99 -2.43 -1.64 -17.46
CA HIS A 99 -2.28 -2.10 -16.08
C HIS A 99 -3.34 -1.48 -15.17
N ASP A 100 -3.74 -2.20 -14.13
CA ASP A 100 -4.63 -1.71 -13.05
C ASP A 100 -5.96 -1.11 -13.54
N LEU A 101 -6.58 -1.74 -14.53
CA LEU A 101 -7.88 -1.30 -15.08
C LEU A 101 -8.99 -1.23 -14.03
N ASP A 102 -8.92 -2.06 -13.01
CA ASP A 102 -9.83 -2.07 -11.88
C ASP A 102 -9.70 -0.82 -10.98
N ALA A 103 -8.50 -0.26 -10.89
CA ALA A 103 -8.24 0.97 -10.16
C ALA A 103 -8.54 2.25 -10.96
N TYR A 104 -8.65 2.15 -12.29
CA TYR A 104 -8.81 3.29 -13.19
C TYR A 104 -10.07 4.12 -12.89
N TYR A 105 -11.20 3.48 -12.64
CA TYR A 105 -12.46 4.15 -12.35
C TYR A 105 -12.45 4.83 -10.99
N VAL A 106 -11.85 4.19 -10.00
CA VAL A 106 -11.84 4.67 -8.61
C VAL A 106 -10.76 5.74 -8.41
N GLY A 107 -9.79 5.81 -9.31
CA GLY A 107 -8.63 6.71 -9.18
C GLY A 107 -7.69 6.29 -8.04
N SER A 108 -7.70 5.02 -7.68
CA SER A 108 -6.85 4.44 -6.63
C SER A 108 -5.54 3.94 -7.22
N HIS A 109 -4.48 3.97 -6.43
CA HIS A 109 -3.21 3.32 -6.77
C HIS A 109 -3.23 1.86 -6.32
N ASN A 110 -2.85 0.96 -7.22
CA ASN A 110 -2.74 -0.45 -6.89
C ASN A 110 -1.47 -0.74 -6.08
N CYS A 111 -0.33 -0.20 -6.51
CA CYS A 111 0.94 -0.30 -5.80
C CYS A 111 1.51 1.07 -5.50
N LEU A 112 2.09 1.26 -4.32
CA LEU A 112 2.74 2.52 -3.97
C LEU A 112 3.96 2.31 -3.06
N SER A 113 4.84 3.32 -3.06
CA SER A 113 5.91 3.46 -2.09
C SER A 113 5.52 4.50 -1.03
N ILE A 114 5.72 4.14 0.23
CA ILE A 114 5.35 5.00 1.36
C ILE A 114 6.53 5.91 1.69
N PRO A 115 6.35 7.24 1.78
CA PRO A 115 7.38 8.19 2.17
C PRO A 115 7.59 8.19 3.69
N PHE A 116 8.21 7.12 4.22
CA PHE A 116 8.41 6.94 5.65
C PHE A 116 9.28 8.02 6.29
N ASP A 117 10.24 8.58 5.58
CA ASP A 117 11.09 9.68 6.04
C ASP A 117 10.24 10.89 6.47
N ASP A 118 9.30 11.31 5.65
CA ASP A 118 8.39 12.42 5.95
C ASP A 118 7.38 12.06 7.06
N LEU A 119 6.75 10.90 6.97
CA LEU A 119 5.73 10.47 7.92
C LEU A 119 6.29 10.30 9.34
N LEU A 120 7.47 9.69 9.47
CA LEU A 120 8.10 9.49 10.78
C LEU A 120 8.68 10.78 11.35
N ALA A 121 9.17 11.70 10.51
CA ALA A 121 9.77 12.95 10.93
C ALA A 121 8.74 14.02 11.33
N LYS A 122 7.62 14.09 10.60
CA LYS A 122 6.58 15.12 10.82
C LYS A 122 5.40 14.61 11.63
N GLY A 123 5.21 13.28 11.69
CA GLY A 123 3.97 12.68 12.11
C GLY A 123 2.91 12.80 11.01
N PHE A 124 1.72 12.31 11.29
CA PHE A 124 0.62 12.33 10.34
C PHE A 124 -0.74 12.31 11.07
N ASN A 125 -1.76 12.74 10.36
CA ASN A 125 -3.13 12.73 10.87
C ASN A 125 -3.90 11.60 10.18
N THR A 126 -4.63 10.84 10.97
CA THR A 126 -5.67 9.93 10.49
C THR A 126 -7.04 10.57 10.77
N ARG A 127 -8.10 10.05 10.17
CA ARG A 127 -9.46 10.56 10.45
C ARG A 127 -9.84 10.48 11.94
N GLN A 128 -9.14 9.67 12.72
CA GLN A 128 -9.48 9.35 14.11
C GLN A 128 -8.48 9.88 15.13
N THR A 129 -7.22 10.12 14.73
CA THR A 129 -6.16 10.49 15.65
C THR A 129 -4.98 11.17 14.95
N ASP A 130 -4.25 11.97 15.72
CA ASP A 130 -2.97 12.54 15.35
C ASP A 130 -1.84 11.64 15.81
N VAL A 131 -0.96 11.29 14.92
CA VAL A 131 0.26 10.52 15.18
C VAL A 131 1.44 11.47 15.25
N ARG A 132 2.10 11.52 16.41
CA ARG A 132 3.27 12.38 16.64
C ARG A 132 4.50 11.85 15.92
N PRO A 133 5.49 12.72 15.63
CA PRO A 133 6.80 12.32 15.14
C PRO A 133 7.46 11.24 16.00
N ALA A 134 8.19 10.33 15.37
CA ALA A 134 8.93 9.30 16.10
C ALA A 134 10.10 9.90 16.89
N GLY A 135 10.20 9.55 18.17
CA GLY A 135 11.27 10.02 19.07
C GLY A 135 12.37 8.98 19.30
N SER A 136 12.19 7.73 18.88
CA SER A 136 13.13 6.63 19.12
C SER A 136 13.02 5.60 18.01
N VAL A 137 14.00 4.71 17.90
CA VAL A 137 13.99 3.62 16.94
C VAL A 137 12.80 2.66 17.15
N ASN A 138 12.47 2.35 18.40
CA ASN A 138 11.32 1.49 18.73
C ASN A 138 10.01 2.12 18.26
N THR A 139 9.79 3.41 18.54
CA THR A 139 8.60 4.12 18.08
C THR A 139 8.56 4.21 16.56
N ALA A 140 9.69 4.43 15.90
CA ALA A 140 9.75 4.48 14.44
C ALA A 140 9.34 3.14 13.82
N PHE A 141 9.86 2.01 14.28
CA PHE A 141 9.45 0.68 13.79
C PHE A 141 8.00 0.35 14.10
N GLN A 142 7.49 0.73 15.28
CA GLN A 142 6.06 0.57 15.58
C GLN A 142 5.19 1.36 14.61
N LEU A 143 5.55 2.60 14.30
CA LEU A 143 4.82 3.43 13.33
C LEU A 143 4.91 2.86 11.92
N VAL A 144 6.06 2.32 11.51
CA VAL A 144 6.19 1.62 10.22
C VAL A 144 5.21 0.45 10.14
N ALA A 145 5.16 -0.39 11.17
CA ALA A 145 4.23 -1.51 11.21
C ALA A 145 2.75 -1.05 11.15
N VAL A 146 2.40 -0.01 11.91
CA VAL A 146 1.05 0.58 11.90
C VAL A 146 0.70 1.15 10.52
N ILE A 147 1.62 1.86 9.87
CA ILE A 147 1.39 2.44 8.54
C ILE A 147 1.18 1.33 7.51
N PHE A 148 1.99 0.27 7.52
CA PHE A 148 1.78 -0.89 6.64
C PHE A 148 0.41 -1.53 6.88
N GLN A 149 0.01 -1.69 8.14
CA GLN A 149 -1.28 -2.26 8.47
C GLN A 149 -2.44 -1.36 8.02
N LEU A 150 -2.35 -0.04 8.19
CA LEU A 150 -3.35 0.89 7.69
C LEU A 150 -3.47 0.86 6.17
N GLN A 151 -2.34 0.75 5.47
CA GLN A 151 -2.34 0.65 4.01
C GLN A 151 -2.94 -0.66 3.53
N SER A 152 -2.68 -1.78 4.21
CA SER A 152 -3.28 -3.08 3.87
C SER A 152 -4.81 -3.08 3.93
N LEU A 153 -5.41 -2.17 4.70
CA LEU A 153 -6.87 -2.01 4.79
C LEU A 153 -7.46 -1.13 3.68
N GLN A 154 -6.64 -0.32 3.02
CA GLN A 154 -7.10 0.69 2.07
C GLN A 154 -6.62 0.43 0.64
N GLN A 155 -5.65 -0.44 0.48
CA GLN A 155 -4.98 -0.66 -0.79
C GLN A 155 -5.12 -2.09 -1.25
N PHE A 156 -5.44 -2.26 -2.53
CA PHE A 156 -5.57 -3.57 -3.15
C PHE A 156 -4.22 -4.17 -3.57
N GLY A 157 -3.25 -3.31 -3.92
CA GLY A 157 -1.92 -3.73 -4.37
C GLY A 157 -0.86 -3.74 -3.27
N GLY A 158 0.37 -3.97 -3.68
CA GLY A 158 1.52 -3.99 -2.80
C GLY A 158 1.93 -2.61 -2.31
N VAL A 159 2.48 -2.55 -1.11
CA VAL A 159 3.12 -1.36 -0.54
C VAL A 159 4.59 -1.63 -0.26
N SER A 160 5.43 -0.65 -0.49
CA SER A 160 6.87 -0.76 -0.27
C SER A 160 7.41 0.38 0.57
N ALA A 161 8.49 0.10 1.28
CA ALA A 161 9.30 1.09 1.97
C ALA A 161 10.62 1.24 1.21
N THR A 162 10.77 2.35 0.51
CA THR A 162 12.01 2.66 -0.19
C THR A 162 13.02 3.23 0.80
N HIS A 163 14.26 2.71 0.81
CA HIS A 163 15.33 3.20 1.66
C HIS A 163 15.00 3.25 3.16
N LEU A 164 14.34 2.22 3.68
CA LEU A 164 13.96 2.17 5.09
C LEU A 164 15.16 2.24 6.03
N ASP A 165 16.29 1.66 5.65
CA ASP A 165 17.57 1.73 6.35
C ASP A 165 18.01 3.19 6.58
N TRP A 166 18.03 4.01 5.53
CA TRP A 166 18.32 5.44 5.64
C TRP A 166 17.32 6.20 6.47
N THR A 167 16.05 5.91 6.30
CA THR A 167 14.97 6.51 7.08
C THR A 167 15.13 6.26 8.57
N MET A 168 15.67 5.11 8.98
CA MET A 168 15.86 4.74 10.38
C MET A 168 17.08 5.38 11.03
N VAL A 169 18.09 5.81 10.28
CA VAL A 169 19.35 6.37 10.81
C VAL A 169 19.14 7.44 11.89
N PRO A 170 18.32 8.49 11.72
CA PRO A 170 18.15 9.52 12.73
C PRO A 170 17.55 8.98 14.04
N TYR A 171 16.68 7.96 13.96
CA TYR A 171 16.03 7.36 15.15
C TYR A 171 16.98 6.44 15.91
N VAL A 172 17.82 5.70 15.19
CA VAL A 172 18.90 4.89 15.78
C VAL A 172 19.88 5.81 16.50
N ARG A 173 20.32 6.89 15.87
CA ARG A 173 21.23 7.88 16.51
C ARG A 173 20.63 8.50 17.77
N LYS A 174 19.37 8.93 17.73
CA LYS A 174 18.67 9.49 18.89
C LYS A 174 18.54 8.46 20.03
N SER A 175 18.22 7.22 19.70
CA SER A 175 18.09 6.15 20.69
C SER A 175 19.46 5.81 21.30
N PHE A 176 20.49 5.64 20.46
CA PHE A 176 21.85 5.44 20.93
C PHE A 176 22.30 6.55 21.87
N TYR A 177 22.13 7.81 21.48
CA TYR A 177 22.49 8.96 22.31
C TYR A 177 21.78 8.94 23.68
N LYS A 178 20.50 8.63 23.70
CA LYS A 178 19.74 8.48 24.95
C LYS A 178 20.31 7.38 25.84
N HIS A 179 20.66 6.24 25.28
CA HIS A 179 21.25 5.13 26.01
C HIS A 179 22.69 5.43 26.44
N PHE A 180 23.46 6.14 25.61
CA PHE A 180 24.78 6.63 25.97
C PHE A 180 24.74 7.55 27.21
N LEU A 181 23.82 8.51 27.24
CA LEU A 181 23.62 9.36 28.41
C LEU A 181 23.24 8.56 29.68
N LYS A 182 22.44 7.50 29.53
CA LYS A 182 22.17 6.57 30.64
C LYS A 182 23.44 5.82 31.06
N GLY A 183 24.20 5.34 30.09
CA GLY A 183 25.47 4.67 30.31
C GLY A 183 26.47 5.57 31.08
N LEU A 184 26.57 6.84 30.69
CA LEU A 184 27.37 7.82 31.46
C LEU A 184 26.94 7.87 32.92
N LYS A 185 25.64 7.89 33.18
CA LYS A 185 25.10 7.95 34.53
C LYS A 185 25.37 6.68 35.36
N TYR A 186 25.26 5.50 34.73
CA TYR A 186 25.32 4.23 35.47
C TYR A 186 26.70 3.57 35.46
N CYS A 187 27.45 3.73 34.37
CA CYS A 187 28.73 3.05 34.19
C CYS A 187 29.96 3.92 34.41
N GLU A 188 29.82 5.23 34.26
CA GLU A 188 30.92 6.18 34.25
C GLU A 188 30.76 7.33 35.29
N THR A 189 29.96 7.13 36.36
CA THR A 189 29.63 8.18 37.31
C THR A 189 30.88 8.81 37.92
N GLU A 190 31.87 8.00 38.34
CA GLU A 190 33.12 8.47 38.93
C GLU A 190 34.00 9.21 37.90
N ALA A 191 34.11 8.70 36.67
CA ALA A 191 34.88 9.29 35.59
C ALA A 191 34.30 10.66 35.19
N VAL A 192 32.97 10.75 35.08
CA VAL A 192 32.28 12.02 34.77
C VAL A 192 32.40 13.03 35.89
N SER A 193 32.38 12.58 37.17
CA SER A 193 32.52 13.45 38.33
C SER A 193 33.93 13.96 38.49
N ALA A 194 34.94 13.23 38.01
CA ALA A 194 36.34 13.64 38.08
C ALA A 194 36.74 14.71 37.04
N LEU A 195 35.88 14.96 36.02
CA LEU A 195 36.11 16.02 35.05
C LEU A 195 35.83 17.38 35.69
N GLU A 196 36.73 18.37 35.45
CA GLU A 196 36.44 19.76 35.77
C GLU A 196 35.14 20.21 35.12
N GLU A 197 34.35 21.03 35.80
CA GLU A 197 33.03 21.45 35.38
C GLU A 197 33.02 22.08 33.96
N GLY A 198 34.03 22.88 33.65
CA GLY A 198 34.20 23.49 32.33
C GLY A 198 34.46 22.48 31.22
N ALA A 199 35.35 21.51 31.48
CA ALA A 199 35.68 20.45 30.53
C ALA A 199 34.48 19.51 30.29
N ARG A 200 33.71 19.22 31.34
CA ARG A 200 32.48 18.43 31.28
C ARG A 200 31.42 19.10 30.42
N ASN A 201 31.18 20.40 30.65
CA ASN A 201 30.20 21.17 29.92
C ASN A 201 30.58 21.29 28.42
N ASP A 202 31.85 21.54 28.13
CA ASP A 202 32.35 21.57 26.74
C ASP A 202 32.18 20.20 26.04
N TYR A 203 32.51 19.11 26.72
CA TYR A 203 32.30 17.76 26.17
C TYR A 203 30.83 17.47 25.94
N LEU A 204 29.96 17.72 26.92
CA LEU A 204 28.51 17.45 26.78
C LEU A 204 27.86 18.32 25.70
N SER A 205 28.35 19.55 25.51
CA SER A 205 27.83 20.43 24.45
C SER A 205 28.12 19.94 23.04
N LYS A 206 29.17 19.16 22.84
CA LYS A 206 29.56 18.56 21.56
C LYS A 206 28.77 17.27 21.25
N LEU A 207 28.23 16.63 22.30
CA LEU A 207 27.42 15.44 22.16
C LEU A 207 26.00 15.80 21.73
N ASN A 208 25.50 15.15 20.68
CA ASN A 208 24.11 15.30 20.25
C ASN A 208 23.63 14.05 19.53
N GLY A 209 22.32 13.86 19.48
CA GLY A 209 21.67 12.70 18.88
C GLY A 209 21.78 12.60 17.34
N ASN A 210 22.47 13.54 16.69
CA ASN A 210 22.69 13.51 15.23
C ASN A 210 24.09 13.02 14.86
N LEU A 211 25.00 12.87 15.84
CA LEU A 211 26.33 12.35 15.60
C LEU A 211 26.29 10.89 15.11
N PRO A 212 27.18 10.49 14.19
CA PRO A 212 27.37 9.08 13.86
C PRO A 212 27.71 8.26 15.11
N ILE A 213 27.18 7.03 15.21
CA ILE A 213 27.37 6.17 16.37
C ILE A 213 28.84 5.82 16.60
N ASP A 214 29.61 5.72 15.53
CA ASP A 214 31.05 5.43 15.54
C ASP A 214 31.93 6.65 15.80
N SER A 215 31.34 7.82 16.09
CA SER A 215 32.08 9.02 16.41
C SER A 215 33.01 8.81 17.62
N GLU A 216 34.26 9.27 17.50
CA GLU A 216 35.22 9.21 18.58
C GLU A 216 34.76 9.97 19.85
N LEU A 217 33.89 10.95 19.68
CA LEU A 217 33.27 11.65 20.82
C LEU A 217 32.43 10.72 21.72
N TYR A 218 31.90 9.63 21.16
CA TYR A 218 31.19 8.61 21.97
C TYR A 218 32.16 7.58 22.55
N LYS A 219 33.23 7.21 21.82
CA LYS A 219 34.15 6.14 22.24
C LYS A 219 35.10 6.52 23.33
N ALA A 220 35.72 7.69 23.22
CA ALA A 220 36.69 8.18 24.19
C ALA A 220 36.20 9.47 24.89
N PRO A 221 36.35 9.62 26.21
CA PRO A 221 36.98 8.67 27.15
C PRO A 221 36.02 7.62 27.73
N PHE A 222 34.75 7.59 27.37
CA PHE A 222 33.70 6.83 28.07
C PHE A 222 33.34 5.49 27.39
N THR A 223 34.31 4.60 27.28
CA THR A 223 34.20 3.32 26.59
C THR A 223 33.12 2.42 27.18
N ARG A 224 32.91 2.41 28.50
CA ARG A 224 31.86 1.57 29.12
C ARG A 224 30.45 2.07 28.80
N ALA A 225 30.26 3.39 28.81
CA ALA A 225 28.98 4.02 28.41
C ALA A 225 28.67 3.77 26.95
N TYR A 226 29.69 3.84 26.09
CA TYR A 226 29.55 3.50 24.67
C TYR A 226 29.10 2.05 24.48
N LYS A 227 29.80 1.09 25.11
CA LYS A 227 29.45 -0.31 25.07
C LYS A 227 28.05 -0.57 25.60
N TYR A 228 27.69 0.02 26.73
CA TYR A 228 26.33 -0.06 27.26
C TYR A 228 25.28 0.38 26.24
N ALA A 229 25.50 1.50 25.53
CA ALA A 229 24.56 1.99 24.53
C ALA A 229 24.47 1.09 23.28
N MET A 230 25.58 0.44 22.90
CA MET A 230 25.60 -0.52 21.79
C MET A 230 24.86 -1.82 22.10
N ASP A 231 24.79 -2.21 23.37
CA ASP A 231 24.14 -3.44 23.83
C ASP A 231 22.61 -3.28 24.03
N GLN A 232 22.04 -2.05 23.88
CA GLN A 232 20.61 -1.74 24.05
C GLN A 232 19.85 -1.76 22.73
#